data_d172267bff6c1490a800d0bc5ae73398
#
_entry.id   d172267bff6c1490a800d0bc5ae73398
#
_cell.length_a   1.000
_cell.length_b   1.000
_cell.length_c   1.000
_cell.angle_alpha   90.00
_cell.angle_beta   90.00
_cell.angle_gamma   90.00
#
_symmetry.space_group_name_H-M   'P 1'
#
loop_
_entity.id
_entity.type
_entity.pdbx_description
1 polymer ?
#
loop_
_entity_poly.entity_id
_entity_poly.type
_entity_poly.pdbx_seq_one_letter_code
_entity_poly.pdbx_strand_id
1 'polypeptide(L)'
;MYYFERKRAKKVMEAFALVERNRAEIINAQRPVLKSEYNVILTPVAISVCTSDVNTVYGSGSKKPDNLILGHEAVARVVKVGENVRDFREGDIVAVPSMTPNFHDKDIQDGNLLHAGANFSANTLGRSTPGVFAREFEVADADLNLALLPEGVSLGSALMCTDMATTGFTGAERVNFGDTVVVLGIGGVGLMAICGAALRGAGRIIAVGSRGASIPIAYDYGASEVISYKDHNIVEYVLKATNGKGADVVIIAGGNDRTFSDAIDMVRYGVGKVVNLKLFTGDGSMEIPKFSSGRGMSGKSVYMELGKGGRVRMERLLSMVKYKRFEPDKMITHTFKGFENVVEALQLMKDKGNDVIKTMILTGW
;
A
#
# COMPACT_ATOMS: atom_id res chain seq x y z
N MET A 1 37.39 -37.17 17.87
CA MET A 1 37.49 -35.72 18.08
C MET A 1 36.94 -35.05 16.84
N TYR A 2 35.60 -34.86 16.79
CA TYR A 2 34.90 -34.24 15.64
C TYR A 2 34.79 -32.74 15.90
N TYR A 3 35.59 -31.96 15.16
CA TYR A 3 35.45 -30.48 15.09
C TYR A 3 34.21 -30.16 14.31
N PHE A 4 33.14 -29.68 15.00
CA PHE A 4 32.04 -28.96 14.37
C PHE A 4 32.56 -27.56 13.96
N GLU A 5 32.93 -27.38 12.70
CA GLU A 5 33.07 -26.05 12.12
C GLU A 5 31.71 -25.34 12.18
N ARG A 6 31.54 -24.47 13.18
CA ARG A 6 30.47 -23.43 13.13
C ARG A 6 30.78 -22.54 11.94
N LYS A 7 30.07 -22.76 10.82
CA LYS A 7 30.09 -21.81 9.71
C LYS A 7 29.78 -20.43 10.30
N ARG A 8 30.78 -19.55 10.36
CA ARG A 8 30.58 -18.13 10.71
C ARG A 8 29.54 -17.60 9.75
N ALA A 9 28.33 -17.24 10.24
CA ALA A 9 27.29 -16.62 9.45
C ALA A 9 27.90 -15.40 8.73
N LYS A 10 27.72 -15.30 7.41
CA LYS A 10 28.20 -14.15 6.65
C LYS A 10 27.64 -12.89 7.28
N LYS A 11 28.48 -11.91 7.61
CA LYS A 11 28.07 -10.62 8.20
C LYS A 11 27.26 -9.75 7.25
N VAL A 12 27.27 -10.07 5.96
CA VAL A 12 26.58 -9.32 4.88
C VAL A 12 25.56 -10.19 4.16
N MET A 13 24.60 -9.55 3.54
CA MET A 13 23.50 -10.16 2.78
C MET A 13 23.20 -9.35 1.53
N GLU A 14 22.57 -9.98 0.54
CA GLU A 14 22.04 -9.30 -0.63
C GLU A 14 20.83 -8.44 -0.24
N ALA A 15 20.80 -7.22 -0.76
CA ALA A 15 19.70 -6.28 -0.61
C ALA A 15 19.61 -5.36 -1.83
N PHE A 16 18.39 -4.96 -2.22
CA PHE A 16 18.17 -3.99 -3.28
C PHE A 16 17.94 -2.62 -2.65
N ALA A 17 18.82 -1.68 -2.96
CA ALA A 17 18.88 -0.40 -2.28
C ALA A 17 18.99 0.78 -3.25
N LEU A 18 18.47 1.93 -2.82
CA LEU A 18 18.72 3.22 -3.43
C LEU A 18 20.15 3.65 -3.08
N VAL A 19 21.07 3.56 -4.03
CA VAL A 19 22.50 3.93 -3.82
C VAL A 19 22.73 5.41 -4.10
N GLU A 20 22.01 5.97 -5.05
CA GLU A 20 21.96 7.40 -5.32
C GLU A 20 20.67 7.76 -6.08
N ARG A 21 20.40 9.04 -6.25
CA ARG A 21 19.22 9.48 -6.99
C ARG A 21 19.17 8.86 -8.39
N ASN A 22 18.01 8.32 -8.77
CA ASN A 22 17.74 7.62 -10.02
C ASN A 22 18.48 6.28 -10.20
N ARG A 23 19.16 5.77 -9.16
CA ARG A 23 19.88 4.50 -9.25
C ARG A 23 19.65 3.62 -8.02
N ALA A 24 19.07 2.47 -8.25
CA ALA A 24 18.92 1.41 -7.26
C ALA A 24 19.59 0.14 -7.76
N GLU A 25 20.30 -0.56 -6.87
CA GLU A 25 21.12 -1.73 -7.21
C GLU A 25 21.04 -2.80 -6.14
N ILE A 26 21.39 -4.03 -6.51
CA ILE A 26 21.65 -5.09 -5.54
C ILE A 26 23.03 -4.86 -4.92
N ILE A 27 23.07 -4.71 -3.60
CA ILE A 27 24.27 -4.45 -2.82
C ILE A 27 24.49 -5.53 -1.76
N ASN A 28 25.70 -5.56 -1.20
CA ASN A 28 26.00 -6.30 0.02
C ASN A 28 25.74 -5.41 1.24
N ALA A 29 24.59 -5.58 1.88
CA ALA A 29 24.20 -4.85 3.08
C ALA A 29 24.55 -5.63 4.36
N GLN A 30 24.62 -4.95 5.49
CA GLN A 30 24.79 -5.60 6.80
C GLN A 30 23.51 -6.38 7.15
N ARG A 31 23.67 -7.60 7.70
CA ARG A 31 22.52 -8.34 8.22
C ARG A 31 21.91 -7.61 9.42
N PRO A 32 20.56 -7.60 9.53
CA PRO A 32 19.91 -7.03 10.68
C PRO A 32 20.26 -7.81 11.96
N VAL A 33 20.24 -7.09 13.07
CA VAL A 33 20.30 -7.67 14.42
C VAL A 33 19.05 -7.27 15.15
N LEU A 34 18.53 -8.12 16.02
CA LEU A 34 17.41 -7.77 16.87
C LEU A 34 17.75 -6.56 17.74
N LYS A 35 17.00 -5.48 17.58
CA LYS A 35 17.17 -4.24 18.35
C LYS A 35 16.36 -4.23 19.63
N SER A 36 15.38 -5.15 19.73
CA SER A 36 14.51 -5.32 20.87
C SER A 36 14.11 -6.79 21.02
N GLU A 37 13.80 -7.17 22.23
CA GLU A 37 13.25 -8.48 22.62
C GLU A 37 11.82 -8.72 22.08
N TYR A 38 11.13 -7.69 21.58
CA TYR A 38 9.80 -7.78 20.96
C TYR A 38 9.84 -7.86 19.43
N ASN A 39 11.03 -7.80 18.84
CA ASN A 39 11.24 -7.78 17.39
C ASN A 39 11.47 -9.19 16.84
N VAL A 40 11.31 -9.31 15.51
CA VAL A 40 11.68 -10.52 14.76
C VAL A 40 12.56 -10.17 13.57
N ILE A 41 13.38 -11.14 13.14
CA ILE A 41 14.05 -11.09 11.83
C ILE A 41 13.30 -12.04 10.90
N LEU A 42 13.04 -11.55 9.71
CA LEU A 42 12.26 -12.21 8.67
C LEU A 42 13.10 -12.39 7.39
N THR A 43 12.83 -13.45 6.65
CA THR A 43 13.27 -13.62 5.25
C THR A 43 12.04 -13.57 4.35
N PRO A 44 11.98 -12.68 3.34
CA PRO A 44 10.82 -12.60 2.47
C PRO A 44 10.74 -13.85 1.57
N VAL A 45 9.54 -14.40 1.42
CA VAL A 45 9.23 -15.49 0.47
C VAL A 45 8.54 -14.97 -0.78
N ALA A 46 7.79 -13.87 -0.64
CA ALA A 46 7.19 -13.14 -1.75
C ALA A 46 7.25 -11.65 -1.46
N ILE A 47 7.61 -10.86 -2.46
CA ILE A 47 7.68 -9.38 -2.42
C ILE A 47 6.99 -8.78 -3.64
N SER A 48 6.61 -7.52 -3.54
CA SER A 48 6.04 -6.77 -4.66
C SER A 48 6.62 -5.36 -4.75
N VAL A 49 6.89 -4.91 -5.96
CA VAL A 49 7.31 -3.52 -6.22
C VAL A 49 6.08 -2.63 -6.32
N CYS A 50 6.12 -1.51 -5.61
CA CYS A 50 5.07 -0.49 -5.60
C CYS A 50 5.48 0.74 -6.42
N THR A 51 4.49 1.52 -6.86
CA THR A 51 4.73 2.85 -7.45
C THR A 51 5.49 3.78 -6.49
N SER A 52 5.31 3.59 -5.18
CA SER A 52 6.03 4.37 -4.17
C SER A 52 7.53 4.05 -4.14
N ASP A 53 7.95 2.81 -4.47
CA ASP A 53 9.36 2.47 -4.64
C ASP A 53 9.93 3.17 -5.87
N VAL A 54 9.19 3.16 -6.99
CA VAL A 54 9.55 3.92 -8.20
C VAL A 54 9.71 5.41 -7.88
N ASN A 55 8.77 6.00 -7.14
CA ASN A 55 8.85 7.40 -6.72
C ASN A 55 10.01 7.66 -5.75
N THR A 56 10.38 6.69 -4.94
CA THR A 56 11.55 6.80 -4.05
C THR A 56 12.86 6.85 -4.84
N VAL A 57 12.95 6.07 -5.90
CA VAL A 57 14.15 6.03 -6.75
C VAL A 57 14.20 7.22 -7.72
N TYR A 58 13.10 7.49 -8.44
CA TYR A 58 13.09 8.41 -9.58
C TYR A 58 12.35 9.74 -9.33
N GLY A 59 11.67 9.87 -8.19
CA GLY A 59 10.90 11.09 -7.89
C GLY A 59 11.76 12.27 -7.44
N SER A 60 11.14 13.46 -7.42
CA SER A 60 11.76 14.72 -7.01
C SER A 60 11.70 15.00 -5.50
N GLY A 61 11.53 13.96 -4.67
CA GLY A 61 11.39 14.12 -3.21
C GLY A 61 12.69 14.50 -2.48
N SER A 62 12.59 14.71 -1.15
CA SER A 62 13.71 14.99 -0.27
C SER A 62 14.82 13.94 -0.36
N LYS A 63 16.07 14.36 -0.08
CA LYS A 63 17.23 13.46 -0.02
C LYS A 63 16.93 12.27 0.89
N LYS A 64 17.14 11.07 0.39
CA LYS A 64 17.01 9.81 1.12
C LYS A 64 18.37 9.40 1.71
N PRO A 65 18.38 8.56 2.77
CA PRO A 65 19.61 7.96 3.25
C PRO A 65 20.35 7.20 2.14
N ASP A 66 21.66 7.28 2.14
CA ASP A 66 22.47 6.50 1.21
C ASP A 66 22.30 5.00 1.52
N ASN A 67 22.24 4.18 0.47
CA ASN A 67 22.01 2.74 0.56
C ASN A 67 20.72 2.34 1.30
N LEU A 68 19.66 3.17 1.17
CA LEU A 68 18.35 2.82 1.72
C LEU A 68 17.82 1.55 1.06
N ILE A 69 17.68 0.47 1.83
CA ILE A 69 17.04 -0.77 1.37
C ILE A 69 15.57 -0.46 1.09
N LEU A 70 15.13 -0.78 -0.13
CA LEU A 70 13.79 -0.49 -0.65
C LEU A 70 12.78 -1.58 -0.28
N GLY A 71 11.52 -1.36 -0.65
CA GLY A 71 10.42 -2.31 -0.54
C GLY A 71 9.67 -2.25 0.79
N HIS A 72 8.36 -2.49 0.71
CA HIS A 72 7.46 -2.45 1.87
C HIS A 72 6.30 -3.45 1.77
N GLU A 73 6.27 -4.27 0.73
CA GLU A 73 5.25 -5.31 0.54
C GLU A 73 5.92 -6.67 0.60
N ALA A 74 5.62 -7.47 1.63
CA ALA A 74 6.17 -8.80 1.78
C ALA A 74 5.23 -9.79 2.48
N VAL A 75 5.31 -11.05 2.04
CA VAL A 75 5.01 -12.23 2.84
C VAL A 75 6.35 -12.87 3.18
N ALA A 76 6.59 -13.18 4.44
CA ALA A 76 7.93 -13.54 4.90
C ALA A 76 7.90 -14.73 5.86
N ARG A 77 9.03 -15.40 5.98
CA ARG A 77 9.29 -16.46 6.96
C ARG A 77 10.02 -15.87 8.18
N VAL A 78 9.57 -16.22 9.37
CA VAL A 78 10.26 -15.90 10.62
C VAL A 78 11.55 -16.72 10.72
N VAL A 79 12.70 -16.06 10.87
CA VAL A 79 14.01 -16.71 11.00
C VAL A 79 14.65 -16.52 12.36
N LYS A 80 14.22 -15.49 13.10
CA LYS A 80 14.66 -15.28 14.48
C LYS A 80 13.61 -14.49 15.23
N VAL A 81 13.34 -14.87 16.48
CA VAL A 81 12.42 -14.18 17.37
C VAL A 81 13.15 -13.59 18.56
N GLY A 82 12.68 -12.43 19.04
CA GLY A 82 13.10 -11.85 20.31
C GLY A 82 12.48 -12.62 21.50
N GLU A 83 13.11 -12.53 22.66
CA GLU A 83 12.74 -13.33 23.85
C GLU A 83 11.34 -13.08 24.36
N ASN A 84 10.77 -11.90 24.10
CA ASN A 84 9.41 -11.52 24.52
C ASN A 84 8.34 -11.64 23.42
N VAL A 85 8.69 -12.14 22.23
CA VAL A 85 7.72 -12.48 21.17
C VAL A 85 6.99 -13.75 21.60
N ARG A 86 5.65 -13.72 21.57
CA ARG A 86 4.80 -14.79 22.11
C ARG A 86 4.04 -15.56 21.05
N ASP A 87 3.62 -14.88 19.99
CA ASP A 87 2.65 -15.41 19.02
C ASP A 87 3.30 -15.95 17.76
N PHE A 88 4.62 -15.78 17.61
CA PHE A 88 5.38 -16.23 16.45
C PHE A 88 6.59 -17.08 16.86
N ARG A 89 6.96 -18.00 15.98
CA ARG A 89 8.12 -18.89 16.11
C ARG A 89 8.86 -18.97 14.79
N GLU A 90 10.11 -19.40 14.85
CA GLU A 90 10.92 -19.66 13.66
C GLU A 90 10.22 -20.65 12.72
N GLY A 91 10.19 -20.33 11.43
CA GLY A 91 9.51 -21.09 10.39
C GLY A 91 8.11 -20.59 10.04
N ASP A 92 7.44 -19.82 10.89
CA ASP A 92 6.11 -19.27 10.60
C ASP A 92 6.14 -18.37 9.36
N ILE A 93 5.07 -18.44 8.56
CA ILE A 93 4.87 -17.54 7.41
C ILE A 93 3.90 -16.45 7.83
N VAL A 94 4.31 -15.20 7.60
CA VAL A 94 3.57 -14.01 8.05
C VAL A 94 3.37 -13.01 6.92
N ALA A 95 2.24 -12.30 6.93
CA ALA A 95 2.03 -11.08 6.16
C ALA A 95 2.62 -9.90 6.93
N VAL A 96 3.41 -9.08 6.23
CA VAL A 96 4.13 -7.94 6.78
C VAL A 96 3.47 -6.65 6.28
N PRO A 97 2.73 -5.89 7.10
CA PRO A 97 2.13 -4.64 6.66
C PRO A 97 3.20 -3.61 6.28
N SER A 98 2.92 -2.81 5.26
CA SER A 98 3.84 -1.75 4.79
C SER A 98 4.16 -0.71 5.87
N MET A 99 3.26 -0.55 6.83
CA MET A 99 3.39 0.32 7.99
C MET A 99 3.38 -0.52 9.27
N THR A 100 4.42 -0.36 10.08
CA THR A 100 4.60 -1.06 11.36
C THR A 100 4.63 -0.04 12.50
N PRO A 101 3.46 0.33 13.06
CA PRO A 101 3.38 1.27 14.18
C PRO A 101 4.28 0.88 15.36
N ASN A 102 4.84 1.89 16.03
CA ASN A 102 5.49 1.67 17.32
C ASN A 102 4.43 1.68 18.42
N PHE A 103 4.06 0.52 18.91
CA PHE A 103 3.02 0.38 19.94
C PHE A 103 3.47 0.80 21.35
N HIS A 104 4.73 1.12 21.54
CA HIS A 104 5.26 1.71 22.77
C HIS A 104 5.22 3.25 22.77
N ASP A 105 4.78 3.87 21.67
CA ASP A 105 4.60 5.32 21.60
C ASP A 105 3.27 5.74 22.23
N LYS A 106 3.28 6.85 22.98
CA LYS A 106 2.08 7.39 23.65
C LYS A 106 0.98 7.82 22.68
N ASP A 107 1.31 8.14 21.44
CA ASP A 107 0.34 8.54 20.40
C ASP A 107 -0.70 7.43 20.12
N ILE A 108 -0.39 6.19 20.49
CA ILE A 108 -1.34 5.08 20.44
C ILE A 108 -2.57 5.35 21.33
N GLN A 109 -2.38 6.00 22.49
CA GLN A 109 -3.47 6.29 23.41
C GLN A 109 -4.47 7.31 22.83
N ASP A 110 -3.99 8.19 21.95
CA ASP A 110 -4.84 9.15 21.22
C ASP A 110 -5.44 8.55 19.93
N GLY A 111 -5.20 7.26 19.66
CA GLY A 111 -5.64 6.59 18.44
C GLY A 111 -4.85 6.98 17.17
N ASN A 112 -3.72 7.68 17.34
CA ASN A 112 -2.87 8.17 16.25
C ASN A 112 -1.88 7.10 15.77
N LEU A 113 -2.42 5.95 15.40
CA LEU A 113 -1.64 4.76 15.02
C LEU A 113 -0.66 5.03 13.85
N LEU A 114 -1.07 5.85 12.89
CA LEU A 114 -0.29 6.10 11.67
C LEU A 114 0.97 6.93 11.91
N HIS A 115 1.02 7.69 13.01
CA HIS A 115 2.15 8.56 13.35
C HIS A 115 2.88 8.11 14.62
N ALA A 116 2.45 7.02 15.24
CA ALA A 116 3.05 6.50 16.44
C ALA A 116 4.53 6.13 16.24
N GLY A 117 5.40 6.82 16.98
CA GLY A 117 6.85 6.63 16.91
C GLY A 117 7.56 7.35 15.76
N ALA A 118 6.88 8.20 14.98
CA ALA A 118 7.50 8.95 13.90
C ALA A 118 6.78 10.28 13.61
N ASN A 119 7.53 11.31 13.26
CA ASN A 119 6.97 12.64 12.98
C ASN A 119 6.12 12.71 11.71
N PHE A 120 6.34 11.80 10.76
CA PHE A 120 5.67 11.84 9.46
C PHE A 120 4.74 10.65 9.24
N SER A 121 5.23 9.47 9.47
CA SER A 121 4.45 8.23 9.41
C SER A 121 5.12 7.22 10.31
N ALA A 122 4.36 6.30 10.88
CA ALA A 122 4.91 5.17 11.62
C ALA A 122 6.05 4.49 10.83
N ASN A 123 6.79 3.61 11.43
CA ASN A 123 7.90 2.90 10.80
C ASN A 123 7.50 2.33 9.42
N THR A 124 7.66 3.14 8.38
CA THR A 124 7.36 2.76 7.01
C THR A 124 8.58 2.06 6.43
N LEU A 125 8.43 0.77 6.15
CA LEU A 125 9.47 -0.04 5.53
C LEU A 125 9.90 0.55 4.18
N GLY A 126 11.20 0.56 3.91
CA GLY A 126 11.77 1.14 2.69
C GLY A 126 11.73 2.67 2.60
N ARG A 127 11.40 3.36 3.70
CA ARG A 127 11.38 4.84 3.78
C ARG A 127 12.01 5.39 5.04
N SER A 128 11.38 5.18 6.20
CA SER A 128 11.90 5.58 7.51
C SER A 128 12.76 4.49 8.16
N THR A 129 12.56 3.25 7.74
CA THR A 129 13.33 2.07 8.16
C THR A 129 13.78 1.29 6.93
N PRO A 130 14.83 0.43 7.04
CA PRO A 130 15.21 -0.48 5.96
C PRO A 130 14.01 -1.32 5.50
N GLY A 131 13.91 -1.50 4.19
CA GLY A 131 12.79 -2.19 3.55
C GLY A 131 12.95 -3.70 3.47
N VAL A 132 11.99 -4.32 2.79
CA VAL A 132 11.86 -5.77 2.66
C VAL A 132 12.60 -6.36 1.46
N PHE A 133 13.21 -5.53 0.61
CA PHE A 133 13.98 -6.02 -0.54
C PHE A 133 15.40 -6.39 -0.10
N ALA A 134 15.49 -7.32 0.81
CA ALA A 134 16.73 -7.86 1.34
C ALA A 134 16.52 -9.30 1.79
N ARG A 135 17.63 -10.06 1.87
CA ARG A 135 17.56 -11.45 2.32
C ARG A 135 17.00 -11.60 3.73
N GLU A 136 17.28 -10.61 4.58
CA GLU A 136 16.70 -10.53 5.93
C GLU A 136 16.36 -9.07 6.26
N PHE A 137 15.31 -8.88 7.02
CA PHE A 137 14.91 -7.58 7.55
C PHE A 137 14.29 -7.73 8.94
N GLU A 138 14.33 -6.67 9.72
CA GLU A 138 13.76 -6.64 11.08
C GLU A 138 12.39 -6.00 11.07
N VAL A 139 11.45 -6.55 11.84
CA VAL A 139 10.16 -5.91 12.15
C VAL A 139 10.04 -5.74 13.65
N ALA A 140 9.74 -4.51 14.06
CA ALA A 140 9.51 -4.16 15.47
C ALA A 140 8.13 -4.60 15.93
N ASP A 141 8.00 -4.84 17.25
CA ASP A 141 6.71 -5.17 17.91
C ASP A 141 5.94 -6.26 17.16
N ALA A 142 6.58 -7.40 16.94
CA ALA A 142 6.10 -8.46 16.04
C ALA A 142 4.67 -8.90 16.36
N ASP A 143 4.35 -9.14 17.65
CA ASP A 143 3.03 -9.60 18.09
C ASP A 143 1.90 -8.59 17.82
N LEU A 144 2.25 -7.34 17.57
CA LEU A 144 1.29 -6.26 17.32
C LEU A 144 1.25 -5.82 15.84
N ASN A 145 2.26 -6.18 15.07
CA ASN A 145 2.38 -5.78 13.66
C ASN A 145 2.14 -6.90 12.65
N LEU A 146 2.54 -8.13 12.93
CA LEU A 146 2.49 -9.22 11.98
C LEU A 146 1.21 -10.06 12.09
N ALA A 147 0.83 -10.71 10.99
CA ALA A 147 -0.26 -11.68 10.98
C ALA A 147 0.20 -13.00 10.34
N LEU A 148 -0.12 -14.12 11.01
CA LEU A 148 0.12 -15.45 10.42
C LEU A 148 -0.63 -15.59 9.10
N LEU A 149 0.01 -16.25 8.13
CA LEU A 149 -0.64 -16.62 6.88
C LEU A 149 -1.65 -17.74 7.16
N PRO A 150 -2.96 -17.53 6.99
CA PRO A 150 -3.93 -18.59 7.24
C PRO A 150 -3.85 -19.70 6.19
N GLU A 151 -4.13 -20.93 6.60
CA GLU A 151 -4.27 -22.03 5.67
C GLU A 151 -5.31 -21.73 4.58
N GLY A 152 -4.97 -22.04 3.32
CA GLY A 152 -5.81 -21.81 2.15
C GLY A 152 -5.73 -20.38 1.57
N VAL A 153 -4.97 -19.48 2.17
CA VAL A 153 -4.67 -18.14 1.59
C VAL A 153 -3.38 -18.21 0.78
N SER A 154 -3.42 -17.81 -0.49
CA SER A 154 -2.25 -17.78 -1.36
C SER A 154 -1.24 -16.71 -0.94
N LEU A 155 0.06 -16.91 -1.27
CA LEU A 155 1.09 -15.89 -1.07
C LEU A 155 0.74 -14.58 -1.79
N GLY A 156 0.20 -14.68 -3.00
CA GLY A 156 -0.19 -13.52 -3.79
C GLY A 156 -1.32 -12.71 -3.13
N SER A 157 -2.37 -13.39 -2.66
CA SER A 157 -3.47 -12.74 -1.95
C SER A 157 -3.00 -12.08 -0.66
N ALA A 158 -2.17 -12.78 0.13
CA ALA A 158 -1.61 -12.20 1.35
C ALA A 158 -0.71 -11.00 1.05
N LEU A 159 0.13 -11.09 0.01
CA LEU A 159 1.00 -10.01 -0.43
C LEU A 159 0.21 -8.74 -0.79
N MET A 160 -0.90 -8.89 -1.52
CA MET A 160 -1.74 -7.74 -1.87
C MET A 160 -2.48 -7.15 -0.66
N CYS A 161 -2.64 -7.90 0.43
CA CYS A 161 -3.20 -7.37 1.67
C CYS A 161 -2.24 -6.44 2.41
N THR A 162 -0.92 -6.62 2.26
CA THR A 162 0.11 -5.91 3.04
C THR A 162 0.17 -4.40 2.77
N ASP A 163 -0.24 -3.96 1.56
CA ASP A 163 -0.33 -2.55 1.18
C ASP A 163 -1.61 -2.23 0.38
N MET A 164 -1.82 -2.87 -0.76
CA MET A 164 -2.90 -2.48 -1.69
C MET A 164 -4.28 -2.54 -1.06
N ALA A 165 -4.63 -3.68 -0.44
CA ALA A 165 -5.95 -3.86 0.15
C ALA A 165 -6.13 -2.99 1.40
N THR A 166 -5.12 -2.92 2.29
CA THR A 166 -5.25 -2.08 3.48
C THR A 166 -5.43 -0.61 3.10
N THR A 167 -4.65 -0.10 2.13
CA THR A 167 -4.71 1.29 1.68
C THR A 167 -6.04 1.59 0.97
N GLY A 168 -6.45 0.75 0.02
CA GLY A 168 -7.71 0.95 -0.70
C GLY A 168 -8.93 0.90 0.22
N PHE A 169 -8.95 -0.07 1.14
CA PHE A 169 -10.06 -0.20 2.11
C PHE A 169 -10.08 0.95 3.13
N THR A 170 -8.93 1.55 3.46
CA THR A 170 -8.90 2.76 4.29
C THR A 170 -9.67 3.89 3.61
N GLY A 171 -9.51 4.09 2.30
CA GLY A 171 -10.31 5.05 1.55
C GLY A 171 -11.80 4.76 1.57
N ALA A 172 -12.15 3.47 1.50
CA ALA A 172 -13.55 3.04 1.53
C ALA A 172 -14.21 3.14 2.92
N GLU A 173 -13.46 3.32 4.00
CA GLU A 173 -14.04 3.44 5.37
C GLU A 173 -15.02 4.62 5.53
N ARG A 174 -14.94 5.61 4.64
CA ARG A 174 -15.84 6.78 4.63
C ARG A 174 -17.11 6.56 3.81
N VAL A 175 -17.26 5.41 3.15
CA VAL A 175 -18.44 5.04 2.34
C VAL A 175 -19.55 4.51 3.23
N ASN A 176 -20.78 5.01 3.04
CA ASN A 176 -21.99 4.52 3.68
C ASN A 176 -22.81 3.68 2.70
N PHE A 177 -23.76 2.92 3.25
CA PHE A 177 -24.72 2.16 2.44
C PHE A 177 -25.49 3.07 1.49
N GLY A 178 -25.52 2.71 0.21
CA GLY A 178 -26.23 3.43 -0.85
C GLY A 178 -25.49 4.64 -1.44
N ASP A 179 -24.29 5.00 -0.94
CA ASP A 179 -23.52 6.14 -1.46
C ASP A 179 -23.17 5.96 -2.95
N THR A 180 -23.13 7.07 -3.69
CA THR A 180 -22.47 7.17 -5.00
C THR A 180 -21.00 7.50 -4.77
N VAL A 181 -20.11 6.60 -5.18
CA VAL A 181 -18.66 6.70 -4.96
C VAL A 181 -17.95 6.91 -6.29
N VAL A 182 -17.01 7.85 -6.34
CA VAL A 182 -16.07 8.00 -7.46
C VAL A 182 -14.68 7.57 -6.99
N VAL A 183 -13.99 6.72 -7.76
CA VAL A 183 -12.62 6.32 -7.49
C VAL A 183 -11.72 6.83 -8.61
N LEU A 184 -10.86 7.80 -8.30
CA LEU A 184 -9.91 8.41 -9.23
C LEU A 184 -8.61 7.63 -9.26
N GLY A 185 -8.39 6.88 -10.35
CA GLY A 185 -7.26 5.98 -10.55
C GLY A 185 -7.60 4.51 -10.27
N ILE A 186 -7.43 3.64 -11.28
CA ILE A 186 -7.66 2.19 -11.21
C ILE A 186 -6.34 1.39 -11.20
N GLY A 187 -5.33 1.87 -10.44
CA GLY A 187 -4.17 1.09 -10.04
C GLY A 187 -4.51 0.15 -8.87
N GLY A 188 -3.53 -0.56 -8.30
CA GLY A 188 -3.77 -1.53 -7.21
C GLY A 188 -4.56 -0.95 -6.04
N VAL A 189 -4.20 0.24 -5.54
CA VAL A 189 -4.94 0.92 -4.46
C VAL A 189 -6.36 1.27 -4.89
N GLY A 190 -6.55 1.80 -6.10
CA GLY A 190 -7.87 2.18 -6.58
C GLY A 190 -8.79 0.98 -6.81
N LEU A 191 -8.27 -0.12 -7.34
CA LEU A 191 -9.02 -1.38 -7.48
C LEU A 191 -9.47 -1.90 -6.11
N MET A 192 -8.61 -1.82 -5.09
CA MET A 192 -9.01 -2.19 -3.73
C MET A 192 -9.96 -1.18 -3.09
N ALA A 193 -9.89 0.11 -3.44
CA ALA A 193 -10.87 1.11 -3.00
C ALA A 193 -12.27 0.82 -3.60
N ILE A 194 -12.34 0.41 -4.87
CA ILE A 194 -13.58 -0.06 -5.52
C ILE A 194 -14.14 -1.26 -4.77
N CYS A 195 -13.32 -2.29 -4.54
CA CYS A 195 -13.70 -3.49 -3.81
C CYS A 195 -14.21 -3.16 -2.40
N GLY A 196 -13.47 -2.34 -1.66
CA GLY A 196 -13.85 -1.90 -0.32
C GLY A 196 -15.16 -1.12 -0.31
N ALA A 197 -15.39 -0.23 -1.27
CA ALA A 197 -16.64 0.52 -1.42
C ALA A 197 -17.84 -0.41 -1.71
N ALA A 198 -17.68 -1.38 -2.60
CA ALA A 198 -18.70 -2.37 -2.91
C ALA A 198 -19.04 -3.22 -1.67
N LEU A 199 -18.03 -3.71 -0.94
CA LEU A 199 -18.22 -4.48 0.30
C LEU A 199 -18.90 -3.68 1.41
N ARG A 200 -18.79 -2.36 1.39
CA ARG A 200 -19.49 -1.47 2.33
C ARG A 200 -20.90 -1.07 1.88
N GLY A 201 -21.33 -1.56 0.72
CA GLY A 201 -22.68 -1.35 0.23
C GLY A 201 -22.87 -0.03 -0.54
N ALA A 202 -21.85 0.48 -1.21
CA ALA A 202 -22.01 1.58 -2.16
C ALA A 202 -23.11 1.26 -3.18
N GLY A 203 -24.02 2.21 -3.42
CA GLY A 203 -25.12 2.04 -4.37
C GLY A 203 -24.67 2.18 -5.83
N ARG A 204 -23.64 2.97 -6.07
CA ARG A 204 -23.03 3.17 -7.40
C ARG A 204 -21.54 3.49 -7.25
N ILE A 205 -20.70 2.87 -8.08
CA ILE A 205 -19.26 3.12 -8.08
C ILE A 205 -18.83 3.51 -9.49
N ILE A 206 -18.36 4.74 -9.66
CA ILE A 206 -17.79 5.30 -10.90
C ILE A 206 -16.27 5.21 -10.77
N ALA A 207 -15.65 4.30 -11.50
CA ALA A 207 -14.21 4.15 -11.52
C ALA A 207 -13.60 4.99 -12.66
N VAL A 208 -12.52 5.73 -12.39
CA VAL A 208 -11.88 6.59 -13.37
C VAL A 208 -10.48 6.09 -13.69
N GLY A 209 -10.26 5.69 -14.93
CA GLY A 209 -8.98 5.20 -15.42
C GLY A 209 -9.06 4.66 -16.83
N SER A 210 -7.90 4.40 -17.44
CA SER A 210 -7.83 3.97 -18.85
C SER A 210 -6.93 2.76 -19.10
N ARG A 211 -6.41 2.10 -18.03
CA ARG A 211 -5.51 0.96 -18.19
C ARG A 211 -6.30 -0.31 -18.52
N GLY A 212 -5.98 -0.95 -19.67
CA GLY A 212 -6.70 -2.12 -20.17
C GLY A 212 -6.79 -3.28 -19.18
N ALA A 213 -5.67 -3.65 -18.54
CA ALA A 213 -5.65 -4.73 -17.55
C ALA A 213 -6.49 -4.44 -16.30
N SER A 214 -6.69 -3.18 -15.95
CA SER A 214 -7.43 -2.80 -14.75
C SER A 214 -8.94 -2.73 -14.95
N ILE A 215 -9.41 -2.49 -16.17
CA ILE A 215 -10.84 -2.27 -16.46
C ILE A 215 -11.67 -3.49 -16.07
N PRO A 216 -11.40 -4.72 -16.56
CA PRO A 216 -12.20 -5.89 -16.20
C PRO A 216 -12.17 -6.16 -14.70
N ILE A 217 -11.02 -5.97 -14.03
CA ILE A 217 -10.89 -6.17 -12.59
C ILE A 217 -11.70 -5.13 -11.81
N ALA A 218 -11.79 -3.88 -12.30
CA ALA A 218 -12.63 -2.86 -11.67
C ALA A 218 -14.11 -3.28 -11.67
N TYR A 219 -14.62 -3.84 -12.76
CA TYR A 219 -15.98 -4.39 -12.83
C TYR A 219 -16.15 -5.60 -11.90
N ASP A 220 -15.20 -6.54 -11.90
CA ASP A 220 -15.21 -7.70 -11.00
C ASP A 220 -15.27 -7.28 -9.51
N TYR A 221 -14.64 -6.16 -9.17
CA TYR A 221 -14.64 -5.62 -7.81
C TYR A 221 -15.84 -4.73 -7.50
N GLY A 222 -16.77 -4.56 -8.43
CA GLY A 222 -18.05 -3.91 -8.18
C GLY A 222 -18.16 -2.49 -8.73
N ALA A 223 -17.29 -2.05 -9.64
CA ALA A 223 -17.52 -0.80 -10.36
C ALA A 223 -18.80 -0.91 -11.20
N SER A 224 -19.67 0.08 -11.11
CA SER A 224 -20.88 0.19 -11.95
C SER A 224 -20.50 0.61 -13.38
N GLU A 225 -19.45 1.38 -13.49
CA GLU A 225 -18.92 1.91 -14.76
C GLU A 225 -17.45 2.32 -14.62
N VAL A 226 -16.72 2.27 -15.74
CA VAL A 226 -15.32 2.72 -15.84
C VAL A 226 -15.23 3.80 -16.89
N ILE A 227 -14.74 4.97 -16.50
CA ILE A 227 -14.66 6.16 -17.35
C ILE A 227 -13.18 6.50 -17.61
N SER A 228 -12.87 6.69 -18.91
CA SER A 228 -11.54 7.13 -19.32
C SER A 228 -11.42 8.66 -19.19
N TYR A 229 -10.43 9.11 -18.41
CA TYR A 229 -10.08 10.54 -18.31
C TYR A 229 -9.46 11.10 -19.60
N LYS A 230 -9.14 10.25 -20.58
CA LYS A 230 -8.63 10.66 -21.90
C LYS A 230 -9.77 11.12 -22.81
N ASP A 231 -10.96 10.59 -22.61
CA ASP A 231 -12.11 10.74 -23.50
C ASP A 231 -13.20 11.64 -22.90
N HIS A 232 -13.12 11.92 -21.59
CA HIS A 232 -14.17 12.65 -20.87
C HIS A 232 -13.59 13.70 -19.90
N ASN A 233 -14.31 14.82 -19.76
CA ASN A 233 -14.17 15.69 -18.59
C ASN A 233 -14.88 15.01 -17.41
N ILE A 234 -14.09 14.53 -16.45
CA ILE A 234 -14.60 13.69 -15.36
C ILE A 234 -15.52 14.47 -14.42
N VAL A 235 -15.24 15.74 -14.12
CA VAL A 235 -16.09 16.59 -13.28
C VAL A 235 -17.47 16.74 -13.91
N GLU A 236 -17.54 17.12 -15.18
CA GLU A 236 -18.80 17.27 -15.92
C GLU A 236 -19.56 15.95 -16.02
N TYR A 237 -18.83 14.85 -16.25
CA TYR A 237 -19.45 13.53 -16.32
C TYR A 237 -20.14 13.17 -14.99
N VAL A 238 -19.42 13.29 -13.86
CA VAL A 238 -19.93 12.95 -12.53
C VAL A 238 -21.10 13.86 -12.17
N LEU A 239 -21.02 15.16 -12.41
CA LEU A 239 -22.11 16.08 -12.13
C LEU A 239 -23.35 15.73 -12.97
N LYS A 240 -23.20 15.45 -14.28
CA LYS A 240 -24.30 15.00 -15.13
C LYS A 240 -24.89 13.68 -14.64
N ALA A 241 -24.04 12.71 -14.31
CA ALA A 241 -24.44 11.37 -13.86
C ALA A 241 -25.14 11.38 -12.49
N THR A 242 -25.00 12.45 -11.72
CA THR A 242 -25.63 12.68 -10.41
C THR A 242 -26.68 13.80 -10.42
N ASN A 243 -27.18 14.18 -11.58
CA ASN A 243 -28.18 15.26 -11.75
C ASN A 243 -27.73 16.59 -11.10
N GLY A 244 -26.45 16.93 -11.22
CA GLY A 244 -25.83 18.13 -10.66
C GLY A 244 -25.51 18.08 -9.16
N LYS A 245 -25.85 17.00 -8.46
CA LYS A 245 -25.65 16.89 -7.01
C LYS A 245 -24.20 16.59 -6.61
N GLY A 246 -23.46 15.92 -7.47
CA GLY A 246 -22.12 15.39 -7.18
C GLY A 246 -22.16 14.05 -6.42
N ALA A 247 -20.99 13.42 -6.26
CA ALA A 247 -20.80 12.14 -5.58
C ALA A 247 -20.81 12.30 -4.04
N ASP A 248 -21.26 11.27 -3.33
CA ASP A 248 -21.22 11.26 -1.86
C ASP A 248 -19.78 11.13 -1.34
N VAL A 249 -18.98 10.30 -2.01
CA VAL A 249 -17.57 10.07 -1.69
C VAL A 249 -16.73 10.07 -2.96
N VAL A 250 -15.61 10.81 -2.95
CA VAL A 250 -14.59 10.75 -4.01
C VAL A 250 -13.28 10.27 -3.39
N ILE A 251 -12.78 9.12 -3.86
CA ILE A 251 -11.53 8.52 -3.39
C ILE A 251 -10.43 8.77 -4.42
N ILE A 252 -9.36 9.45 -4.01
CA ILE A 252 -8.19 9.74 -4.85
C ILE A 252 -7.15 8.65 -4.62
N ALA A 253 -6.99 7.74 -5.58
CA ALA A 253 -6.01 6.66 -5.58
C ALA A 253 -4.97 6.79 -6.72
N GLY A 254 -5.05 7.87 -7.50
CA GLY A 254 -4.15 8.16 -8.62
C GLY A 254 -4.43 9.53 -9.21
N GLY A 255 -3.78 9.85 -10.33
CA GLY A 255 -3.96 11.14 -11.03
C GLY A 255 -2.78 12.08 -10.90
N ASN A 256 -3.00 13.36 -11.18
CA ASN A 256 -2.01 14.45 -11.13
C ASN A 256 -2.42 15.53 -10.10
N ASP A 257 -1.77 16.70 -10.11
CA ASP A 257 -2.02 17.76 -9.14
C ASP A 257 -3.43 18.36 -9.23
N ARG A 258 -4.07 18.34 -10.41
CA ARG A 258 -5.45 18.79 -10.60
C ARG A 258 -6.48 17.82 -10.00
N THR A 259 -6.14 16.57 -9.83
CA THR A 259 -7.07 15.53 -9.36
C THR A 259 -7.71 15.88 -8.02
N PHE A 260 -6.96 16.55 -7.15
CA PHE A 260 -7.48 17.01 -5.85
C PHE A 260 -8.56 18.09 -6.02
N SER A 261 -8.29 19.08 -6.86
CA SER A 261 -9.23 20.13 -7.24
C SER A 261 -10.49 19.57 -7.87
N ASP A 262 -10.32 18.68 -8.84
CA ASP A 262 -11.43 18.02 -9.54
C ASP A 262 -12.29 17.19 -8.56
N ALA A 263 -11.68 16.53 -7.57
CA ALA A 263 -12.40 15.78 -6.54
C ALA A 263 -13.27 16.69 -5.67
N ILE A 264 -12.79 17.87 -5.31
CA ILE A 264 -13.56 18.86 -4.55
C ILE A 264 -14.74 19.38 -5.38
N ASP A 265 -14.54 19.57 -6.70
CA ASP A 265 -15.62 20.08 -7.59
C ASP A 265 -16.71 19.04 -7.83
N MET A 266 -16.37 17.75 -7.88
CA MET A 266 -17.35 16.70 -8.17
C MET A 266 -18.04 16.09 -6.93
N VAL A 267 -17.56 16.39 -5.70
CA VAL A 267 -18.20 15.90 -4.49
C VAL A 267 -19.35 16.80 -4.07
N ARG A 268 -20.45 16.22 -3.59
CA ARG A 268 -21.68 16.96 -3.28
C ARG A 268 -21.53 17.94 -2.12
N TYR A 269 -22.29 19.04 -2.18
CA TYR A 269 -22.39 20.01 -1.08
C TYR A 269 -23.11 19.41 0.14
N GLY A 270 -22.78 19.91 1.30
CA GLY A 270 -23.46 19.61 2.58
C GLY A 270 -22.93 18.37 3.30
N VAL A 271 -22.54 17.30 2.59
CA VAL A 271 -22.16 16.02 3.22
C VAL A 271 -21.07 15.26 2.45
N GLY A 272 -20.61 15.78 1.32
CA GLY A 272 -19.66 15.10 0.44
C GLY A 272 -18.29 14.95 1.08
N LYS A 273 -17.61 13.84 0.79
CA LYS A 273 -16.30 13.48 1.35
C LYS A 273 -15.28 13.25 0.24
N VAL A 274 -14.15 13.92 0.33
CA VAL A 274 -12.95 13.63 -0.48
C VAL A 274 -11.99 12.86 0.39
N VAL A 275 -11.54 11.68 -0.06
CA VAL A 275 -10.56 10.85 0.65
C VAL A 275 -9.32 10.68 -0.22
N ASN A 276 -8.22 11.25 0.18
CA ASN A 276 -6.96 11.13 -0.53
C ASN A 276 -6.11 9.99 0.04
N LEU A 277 -5.77 9.04 -0.84
CA LEU A 277 -4.82 7.94 -0.58
C LEU A 277 -3.53 8.10 -1.37
N LYS A 278 -3.49 9.06 -2.31
CA LYS A 278 -2.32 9.27 -3.16
C LYS A 278 -1.25 10.04 -2.41
N LEU A 279 -0.02 9.54 -2.48
CA LEU A 279 1.15 10.32 -2.11
C LEU A 279 1.47 11.29 -3.24
N PHE A 280 1.27 12.57 -3.00
CA PHE A 280 1.78 13.64 -3.87
C PHE A 280 3.25 13.87 -3.55
N THR A 281 4.08 14.04 -4.57
CA THR A 281 5.53 14.26 -4.45
C THR A 281 5.91 15.60 -5.07
N GLY A 282 6.98 16.21 -4.56
CA GLY A 282 7.50 17.50 -5.02
C GLY A 282 7.20 18.64 -4.04
N ASP A 283 7.81 19.79 -4.30
CA ASP A 283 7.67 21.01 -3.51
C ASP A 283 6.63 21.90 -4.22
N GLY A 284 5.40 21.75 -3.91
CA GLY A 284 4.33 22.52 -4.55
C GLY A 284 3.09 22.61 -3.69
N SER A 285 2.08 23.31 -4.21
CA SER A 285 0.76 23.42 -3.61
C SER A 285 -0.28 22.75 -4.51
N MET A 286 -1.35 22.26 -3.91
CA MET A 286 -2.56 21.85 -4.62
C MET A 286 -3.59 22.97 -4.51
N GLU A 287 -4.23 23.30 -5.63
CA GLU A 287 -5.26 24.33 -5.64
C GLU A 287 -6.56 23.79 -5.06
N ILE A 288 -7.22 24.61 -4.25
CA ILE A 288 -8.57 24.38 -3.79
C ILE A 288 -9.48 25.37 -4.52
N PRO A 289 -10.49 24.91 -5.30
CA PRO A 289 -11.37 25.79 -6.07
C PRO A 289 -12.13 26.75 -5.16
N LYS A 290 -12.01 28.05 -5.37
CA LYS A 290 -12.65 29.08 -4.54
C LYS A 290 -14.18 28.91 -4.49
N PHE A 291 -14.80 28.63 -5.61
CA PHE A 291 -16.26 28.48 -5.69
C PHE A 291 -16.75 27.29 -4.86
N SER A 292 -16.11 26.12 -5.05
CA SER A 292 -16.48 24.88 -4.36
C SER A 292 -16.06 24.86 -2.88
N SER A 293 -15.12 25.73 -2.50
CA SER A 293 -14.59 25.82 -1.13
C SER A 293 -15.15 27.01 -0.35
N GLY A 294 -15.94 27.86 -0.99
CA GLY A 294 -16.56 28.98 -0.31
C GLY A 294 -17.43 28.55 0.88
N ARG A 295 -17.61 29.44 1.85
CA ARG A 295 -18.45 29.20 3.05
C ARG A 295 -18.03 27.94 3.81
N GLY A 296 -16.71 27.79 4.09
CA GLY A 296 -16.18 26.63 4.83
C GLY A 296 -16.35 25.32 4.08
N MET A 297 -16.04 25.31 2.77
CA MET A 297 -16.25 24.16 1.87
C MET A 297 -17.70 23.70 1.76
N SER A 298 -18.65 24.50 2.21
CA SER A 298 -20.10 24.20 2.10
C SER A 298 -20.49 22.80 2.58
N GLY A 299 -19.93 22.38 3.71
CA GLY A 299 -20.16 21.06 4.33
C GLY A 299 -19.38 19.90 3.71
N LYS A 300 -18.50 20.15 2.73
CA LYS A 300 -17.58 19.12 2.22
C LYS A 300 -16.50 18.81 3.25
N SER A 301 -16.09 17.56 3.35
CA SER A 301 -14.98 17.10 4.21
C SER A 301 -13.81 16.55 3.37
N VAL A 302 -12.60 16.81 3.78
CA VAL A 302 -11.39 16.25 3.16
C VAL A 302 -10.61 15.44 4.19
N TYR A 303 -10.27 14.22 3.81
CA TYR A 303 -9.50 13.27 4.60
C TYR A 303 -8.21 12.94 3.85
N MET A 304 -7.08 13.16 4.50
CA MET A 304 -5.77 12.72 4.03
C MET A 304 -5.42 11.44 4.79
N GLU A 305 -5.45 10.31 4.11
CA GLU A 305 -5.34 9.00 4.74
C GLU A 305 -4.13 8.23 4.21
N LEU A 306 -3.56 7.40 5.07
CA LEU A 306 -2.54 6.39 4.72
C LEU A 306 -3.09 5.00 4.98
N GLY A 307 -2.50 4.00 4.33
CA GLY A 307 -2.83 2.60 4.61
C GLY A 307 -2.57 2.26 6.07
N LYS A 308 -3.57 1.69 6.74
CA LYS A 308 -3.46 1.29 8.14
C LYS A 308 -2.62 0.03 8.27
N GLY A 309 -1.64 0.04 9.18
CA GLY A 309 -0.85 -1.12 9.56
C GLY A 309 -1.40 -1.83 10.79
N GLY A 310 -0.56 -2.68 11.37
CA GLY A 310 -0.85 -3.43 12.58
C GLY A 310 -1.55 -4.78 12.35
N ARG A 311 -1.37 -5.68 13.32
CA ARG A 311 -1.80 -7.08 13.26
C ARG A 311 -3.29 -7.26 13.01
N VAL A 312 -4.12 -6.59 13.80
CA VAL A 312 -5.59 -6.74 13.72
C VAL A 312 -6.11 -6.38 12.32
N ARG A 313 -5.53 -5.36 11.69
CA ARG A 313 -5.88 -4.99 10.33
C ARG A 313 -5.53 -6.10 9.34
N MET A 314 -4.34 -6.66 9.43
CA MET A 314 -3.89 -7.75 8.56
C MET A 314 -4.72 -9.03 8.75
N GLU A 315 -4.96 -9.44 9.99
CA GLU A 315 -5.78 -10.63 10.30
C GLU A 315 -7.19 -10.51 9.73
N ARG A 316 -7.82 -9.34 9.82
CA ARG A 316 -9.14 -9.07 9.24
C ARG A 316 -9.13 -9.20 7.72
N LEU A 317 -8.14 -8.62 7.04
CA LEU A 317 -8.01 -8.72 5.58
C LEU A 317 -7.77 -10.17 5.13
N LEU A 318 -6.83 -10.86 5.79
CA LEU A 318 -6.54 -12.27 5.49
C LEU A 318 -7.76 -13.17 5.76
N SER A 319 -8.52 -12.91 6.82
CA SER A 319 -9.78 -13.60 7.10
C SER A 319 -10.80 -13.39 5.98
N MET A 320 -10.95 -12.16 5.49
CA MET A 320 -11.85 -11.86 4.37
C MET A 320 -11.43 -12.60 3.09
N VAL A 321 -10.12 -12.70 2.80
CA VAL A 321 -9.60 -13.51 1.69
C VAL A 321 -9.91 -14.99 1.91
N LYS A 322 -9.62 -15.53 3.09
CA LYS A 322 -9.89 -16.93 3.45
C LYS A 322 -11.35 -17.31 3.22
N TYR A 323 -12.28 -16.42 3.56
CA TYR A 323 -13.72 -16.62 3.37
C TYR A 323 -14.23 -16.10 2.01
N LYS A 324 -13.33 -15.88 1.05
CA LYS A 324 -13.64 -15.52 -0.35
C LYS A 324 -14.52 -14.27 -0.49
N ARG A 325 -14.31 -13.29 0.40
CA ARG A 325 -15.02 -12.00 0.31
C ARG A 325 -14.44 -11.09 -0.77
N PHE A 326 -13.17 -11.27 -1.11
CA PHE A 326 -12.48 -10.65 -2.24
C PHE A 326 -11.22 -11.46 -2.59
N GLU A 327 -10.72 -11.29 -3.81
CA GLU A 327 -9.59 -12.03 -4.39
C GLU A 327 -8.54 -11.03 -4.89
N PRO A 328 -7.67 -10.51 -4.00
CA PRO A 328 -6.77 -9.40 -4.36
C PRO A 328 -5.63 -9.80 -5.29
N ASP A 329 -5.28 -11.07 -5.40
CA ASP A 329 -4.26 -11.60 -6.31
C ASP A 329 -4.63 -11.50 -7.80
N LYS A 330 -5.90 -11.25 -8.15
CA LYS A 330 -6.30 -10.87 -9.52
C LYS A 330 -5.54 -9.65 -10.06
N MET A 331 -4.99 -8.80 -9.17
CA MET A 331 -4.19 -7.65 -9.56
C MET A 331 -2.74 -8.00 -9.94
N ILE A 332 -2.26 -9.21 -9.61
CA ILE A 332 -0.90 -9.63 -9.93
C ILE A 332 -0.85 -10.02 -11.39
N THR A 333 -0.32 -9.13 -12.22
CA THR A 333 -0.21 -9.34 -13.67
C THR A 333 1.09 -10.00 -14.09
N HIS A 334 2.15 -9.86 -13.30
CA HIS A 334 3.49 -10.38 -13.60
C HIS A 334 4.09 -11.06 -12.37
N THR A 335 4.61 -12.27 -12.56
CA THR A 335 5.27 -13.04 -11.49
C THR A 335 6.67 -13.43 -11.92
N PHE A 336 7.64 -13.13 -11.07
CA PHE A 336 9.06 -13.44 -11.25
C PHE A 336 9.52 -14.50 -10.23
N LYS A 337 10.56 -15.24 -10.57
CA LYS A 337 11.20 -16.22 -9.69
C LYS A 337 12.69 -15.87 -9.53
N GLY A 338 13.13 -15.70 -8.29
CA GLY A 338 14.46 -15.23 -7.94
C GLY A 338 14.49 -13.76 -7.55
N PHE A 339 15.19 -13.46 -6.47
CA PHE A 339 15.27 -12.10 -5.91
C PHE A 339 15.89 -11.08 -6.89
N GLU A 340 16.83 -11.50 -7.70
CA GLU A 340 17.50 -10.67 -8.71
C GLU A 340 16.53 -9.97 -9.65
N ASN A 341 15.37 -10.55 -9.88
CA ASN A 341 14.32 -9.96 -10.73
C ASN A 341 13.64 -8.72 -10.12
N VAL A 342 14.00 -8.31 -8.91
CA VAL A 342 13.53 -7.05 -8.32
C VAL A 342 13.92 -5.85 -9.18
N VAL A 343 15.05 -5.92 -9.89
CA VAL A 343 15.53 -4.89 -10.82
C VAL A 343 14.58 -4.76 -12.01
N GLU A 344 14.24 -5.89 -12.65
CA GLU A 344 13.30 -5.93 -13.78
C GLU A 344 11.90 -5.52 -13.35
N ALA A 345 11.44 -6.00 -12.21
CA ALA A 345 10.13 -5.64 -11.66
C ALA A 345 10.03 -4.12 -11.36
N LEU A 346 11.10 -3.48 -10.88
CA LEU A 346 11.14 -2.03 -10.68
C LEU A 346 11.02 -1.29 -12.03
N GLN A 347 11.76 -1.74 -13.04
CA GLN A 347 11.69 -1.13 -14.37
C GLN A 347 10.30 -1.29 -14.98
N LEU A 348 9.72 -2.49 -14.91
CA LEU A 348 8.36 -2.76 -15.37
C LEU A 348 7.33 -1.86 -14.68
N MET A 349 7.45 -1.68 -13.36
CA MET A 349 6.56 -0.80 -12.58
C MET A 349 6.81 0.69 -12.86
N LYS A 350 7.99 1.09 -13.30
CA LYS A 350 8.31 2.45 -13.77
C LYS A 350 7.65 2.74 -15.11
N ASP A 351 7.82 1.83 -16.07
CA ASP A 351 7.32 2.00 -17.44
C ASP A 351 5.79 1.85 -17.52
N LYS A 352 5.22 1.02 -16.68
CA LYS A 352 3.79 0.85 -16.44
C LYS A 352 2.96 0.75 -17.72
N GLY A 353 3.20 -0.30 -18.50
CA GLY A 353 2.40 -0.63 -19.67
C GLY A 353 0.90 -0.78 -19.38
N ASN A 354 0.11 -0.90 -20.44
CA ASN A 354 -1.34 -1.05 -20.36
C ASN A 354 -1.77 -2.38 -19.69
N ASP A 355 -0.87 -3.34 -19.63
CA ASP A 355 -1.01 -4.70 -19.08
C ASP A 355 -0.46 -4.86 -17.65
N VAL A 356 0.19 -3.82 -17.09
CA VAL A 356 0.87 -3.90 -15.78
C VAL A 356 0.01 -3.27 -14.67
N ILE A 357 -0.34 -4.07 -13.66
CA ILE A 357 -0.98 -3.59 -12.42
C ILE A 357 -0.04 -3.76 -11.25
N LYS A 358 0.28 -5.01 -10.89
CA LYS A 358 1.20 -5.37 -9.79
C LYS A 358 2.12 -6.52 -10.20
N THR A 359 3.30 -6.50 -9.63
CA THR A 359 4.28 -7.57 -9.76
C THR A 359 4.33 -8.42 -8.49
N MET A 360 4.68 -9.68 -8.61
CA MET A 360 5.07 -10.54 -7.50
C MET A 360 6.42 -11.17 -7.81
N ILE A 361 7.33 -11.18 -6.86
CA ILE A 361 8.62 -11.85 -6.95
C ILE A 361 8.66 -12.91 -5.86
N LEU A 362 8.76 -14.18 -6.26
CA LEU A 362 9.06 -15.29 -5.38
C LEU A 362 10.58 -15.32 -5.20
N THR A 363 11.06 -15.02 -4.00
CA THR A 363 12.49 -14.74 -3.76
C THR A 363 13.40 -15.95 -3.91
N GLY A 364 12.88 -17.15 -3.69
CA GLY A 364 13.66 -18.39 -3.72
C GLY A 364 14.47 -18.65 -2.45
N TRP A 365 14.20 -17.92 -1.36
CA TRP A 365 14.91 -18.01 -0.08
C TRP A 365 14.18 -18.85 0.97
#